data_94b72a8b24bc5d4e9ff747674498e4c0
#
_entry.id   94b72a8b24bc5d4e9ff747674498e4c0
#
_cell.length_a   1.000
_cell.length_b   1.000
_cell.length_c   1.000
_cell.angle_alpha   90.00
_cell.angle_beta   90.00
_cell.angle_gamma   90.00
#
_symmetry.space_group_name_H-M   'P 1'
#
loop_
_entity.id
_entity.type
_entity.pdbx_description
1 polymer ?
#
loop_
_entity_poly.entity_id
_entity_poly.type
_entity_poly.pdbx_seq_one_letter_code
_entity_poly.pdbx_strand_id
1 'polypeptide(L)'
;MEQLFNDLQQQIAKEMGSTLSLIDEDCGQLEALAGGEDRYPVTFPCVLIGIPETLWDNLASNLQHGKTTVTVRLAFDCYDDTHYGSTQEQHAAERMALSRRLNGCLHGWRFEGCATVLVRRASRQFSLPGGIKIYETEYATTVAEEIQNSES
;
A
#
# COMPACT_ATOMS: atom_id res chain seq x y z
N MET A 1 -5.85 0.36 -14.30
CA MET A 1 -5.35 0.87 -13.03
C MET A 1 -6.30 0.65 -11.85
N GLU A 2 -7.60 0.86 -12.06
CA GLU A 2 -8.59 0.49 -11.05
C GLU A 2 -8.54 -1.00 -10.71
N GLN A 3 -8.27 -1.82 -11.70
CA GLN A 3 -8.14 -3.27 -11.52
C GLN A 3 -7.00 -3.60 -10.55
N LEU A 4 -5.85 -2.94 -10.69
CA LEU A 4 -4.71 -3.16 -9.81
C LEU A 4 -5.05 -2.79 -8.35
N PHE A 5 -5.73 -1.66 -8.14
CA PHE A 5 -6.16 -1.27 -6.80
C PHE A 5 -7.10 -2.30 -6.19
N ASN A 6 -8.10 -2.73 -6.94
CA ASN A 6 -9.07 -3.72 -6.47
C ASN A 6 -8.41 -5.06 -6.15
N ASP A 7 -7.50 -5.49 -6.99
CA ASP A 7 -6.78 -6.76 -6.80
C ASP A 7 -5.86 -6.69 -5.56
N LEU A 8 -5.19 -5.56 -5.36
CA LEU A 8 -4.39 -5.33 -4.15
C LEU A 8 -5.25 -5.39 -2.90
N GLN A 9 -6.36 -4.68 -2.91
CA GLN A 9 -7.28 -4.64 -1.77
C GLN A 9 -7.79 -6.04 -1.44
N GLN A 10 -8.18 -6.80 -2.45
CA GLN A 10 -8.68 -8.17 -2.28
C GLN A 10 -7.59 -9.11 -1.77
N GLN A 11 -6.37 -9.01 -2.29
CA GLN A 11 -5.26 -9.85 -1.86
C GLN A 11 -4.91 -9.58 -0.39
N ILE A 12 -4.83 -8.34 -0.01
CA ILE A 12 -4.55 -7.95 1.38
C ILE A 12 -5.69 -8.42 2.30
N ALA A 13 -6.93 -8.23 1.88
CA ALA A 13 -8.09 -8.66 2.66
C ALA A 13 -8.12 -10.18 2.85
N LYS A 14 -7.80 -10.93 1.80
CA LYS A 14 -7.75 -12.39 1.84
C LYS A 14 -6.70 -12.90 2.83
N GLU A 15 -5.51 -12.30 2.81
CA GLU A 15 -4.39 -12.78 3.61
C GLU A 15 -4.37 -12.19 5.02
N MET A 16 -4.88 -10.98 5.21
CA MET A 16 -4.73 -10.21 6.45
C MET A 16 -6.01 -9.56 6.95
N GLY A 17 -7.15 -9.83 6.33
CA GLY A 17 -8.40 -9.12 6.66
C GLY A 17 -8.86 -9.28 8.10
N SER A 18 -8.52 -10.40 8.75
CA SER A 18 -8.86 -10.63 10.16
C SER A 18 -7.95 -9.86 11.13
N THR A 19 -6.81 -9.35 10.65
CA THR A 19 -5.82 -8.66 11.47
C THR A 19 -5.90 -7.15 11.31
N LEU A 20 -6.38 -6.67 10.15
CA LEU A 20 -6.47 -5.26 9.83
C LEU A 20 -7.89 -4.74 10.08
N SER A 21 -7.98 -3.53 10.63
CA SER A 21 -9.27 -2.86 10.87
C SER A 21 -9.79 -2.12 9.65
N LEU A 22 -8.91 -1.73 8.74
CA LEU A 22 -9.27 -0.96 7.56
C LEU A 22 -8.30 -1.26 6.43
N ILE A 23 -8.81 -1.45 5.23
CA ILE A 23 -8.03 -1.57 4.00
C ILE A 23 -8.70 -0.65 2.98
N ASP A 24 -8.07 0.48 2.66
CA ASP A 24 -8.72 1.51 1.86
C ASP A 24 -7.72 2.21 0.92
N GLU A 25 -8.24 3.06 0.05
CA GLU A 25 -7.43 3.95 -0.77
C GLU A 25 -6.84 5.05 0.08
N ASP A 26 -5.57 5.41 -0.20
CA ASP A 26 -4.93 6.52 0.48
C ASP A 26 -5.40 7.84 -0.15
N CYS A 27 -6.19 8.58 0.60
CA CYS A 27 -6.69 9.91 0.21
C CYS A 27 -6.22 11.00 1.17
N GLY A 28 -5.13 10.74 1.92
CA GLY A 28 -4.57 11.69 2.88
C GLY A 28 -5.20 11.65 4.26
N GLN A 29 -5.94 10.60 4.60
CA GLN A 29 -6.65 10.51 5.87
C GLN A 29 -5.73 10.45 7.08
N LEU A 30 -4.53 9.87 6.95
CA LEU A 30 -3.57 9.83 8.06
C LEU A 30 -3.02 11.22 8.36
N GLU A 31 -2.67 11.96 7.32
CA GLU A 31 -2.19 13.34 7.44
C GLU A 31 -3.28 14.25 8.01
N ALA A 32 -4.52 14.07 7.56
CA ALA A 32 -5.66 14.82 8.09
C ALA A 32 -5.87 14.54 9.59
N LEU A 33 -5.82 13.28 9.98
CA LEU A 33 -5.96 12.88 11.38
C LEU A 33 -4.82 13.45 12.23
N ALA A 34 -3.58 13.40 11.76
CA ALA A 34 -2.42 13.96 12.44
C ALA A 34 -2.54 15.48 12.60
N GLY A 35 -3.18 16.17 11.67
CA GLY A 35 -3.46 17.61 11.73
C GLY A 35 -4.67 17.99 12.57
N GLY A 36 -5.31 17.02 13.22
CA GLY A 36 -6.47 17.29 14.07
C GLY A 36 -7.79 17.34 13.33
N GLU A 37 -7.81 17.00 12.04
CA GLU A 37 -9.05 16.92 11.27
C GLU A 37 -9.72 15.56 11.47
N ASP A 38 -11.03 15.57 11.69
CA ASP A 38 -11.83 14.37 11.92
C ASP A 38 -12.72 14.08 10.71
N ARG A 39 -12.14 14.25 9.52
CA ARG A 39 -12.87 14.22 8.26
C ARG A 39 -13.08 12.82 7.72
N TYR A 40 -12.11 11.96 7.97
CA TYR A 40 -12.12 10.60 7.46
C TYR A 40 -11.99 9.62 8.62
N PRO A 41 -12.91 8.69 8.77
CA PRO A 41 -12.79 7.69 9.82
C PRO A 41 -11.63 6.74 9.51
N VAL A 42 -10.70 6.64 10.46
CA VAL A 42 -9.56 5.72 10.37
C VAL A 42 -9.54 4.86 11.62
N THR A 43 -9.48 3.55 11.42
CA THR A 43 -9.32 2.58 12.51
C THR A 43 -8.00 1.85 12.30
N PHE A 44 -7.32 1.53 13.41
CA PHE A 44 -5.99 0.92 13.38
C PHE A 44 -6.00 -0.53 13.85
N PRO A 45 -5.11 -1.37 13.36
CA PRO A 45 -4.15 -1.10 12.27
C PRO A 45 -4.86 -1.03 10.93
N CYS A 46 -4.35 -0.17 10.04
CA CYS A 46 -4.93 -0.01 8.72
C CYS A 46 -3.87 -0.12 7.62
N VAL A 47 -4.33 -0.49 6.43
CA VAL A 47 -3.53 -0.44 5.21
C VAL A 47 -4.20 0.53 4.25
N LEU A 48 -3.42 1.50 3.77
CA LEU A 48 -3.87 2.46 2.78
C LEU A 48 -3.04 2.28 1.51
N ILE A 49 -3.73 2.15 0.40
CA ILE A 49 -3.14 1.88 -0.91
C ILE A 49 -3.16 3.17 -1.71
N GLY A 50 -1.97 3.64 -2.11
CA GLY A 50 -1.83 4.84 -2.94
C GLY A 50 -2.34 4.58 -4.36
N ILE A 51 -2.58 5.67 -5.07
CA ILE A 51 -2.99 5.60 -6.48
C ILE A 51 -1.81 5.11 -7.30
N PRO A 52 -1.93 4.00 -8.07
CA PRO A 52 -0.85 3.52 -8.91
C PRO A 52 -0.49 4.55 -9.98
N GLU A 53 0.82 4.67 -10.25
CA GLU A 53 1.33 5.52 -11.30
C GLU A 53 2.03 4.65 -12.34
N THR A 54 1.77 4.91 -13.62
CA THR A 54 2.36 4.14 -14.72
C THR A 54 3.05 5.06 -15.69
N LEU A 55 4.30 4.72 -16.02
CA LEU A 55 5.06 5.37 -17.09
C LEU A 55 5.05 4.43 -18.29
N TRP A 56 4.58 4.93 -19.43
CA TRP A 56 4.34 4.13 -20.63
C TRP A 56 5.44 4.29 -21.66
N ASP A 57 5.81 3.15 -22.27
CA ASP A 57 6.65 3.09 -23.45
C ASP A 57 5.90 2.40 -24.58
N ASN A 58 6.01 2.92 -25.80
CA ASN A 58 5.37 2.32 -26.96
C ASN A 58 6.29 1.26 -27.54
N LEU A 59 5.82 0.01 -27.60
CA LEU A 59 6.58 -1.11 -28.14
C LEU A 59 6.40 -1.25 -29.64
N ALA A 60 5.16 -1.15 -30.11
CA ALA A 60 4.84 -1.29 -31.52
C ALA A 60 3.42 -0.77 -31.73
N SER A 61 3.18 -0.02 -32.81
CA SER A 61 1.85 0.41 -33.21
C SER A 61 0.97 0.83 -32.02
N ASN A 62 0.01 -0.02 -31.61
CA ASN A 62 -0.91 0.22 -30.50
C ASN A 62 -0.55 -0.55 -29.24
N LEU A 63 0.60 -1.21 -29.20
CA LEU A 63 1.02 -1.98 -28.02
C LEU A 63 1.96 -1.14 -27.15
N GLN A 64 1.54 -0.92 -25.92
CA GLN A 64 2.32 -0.19 -24.93
C GLN A 64 2.70 -1.07 -23.75
N HIS A 65 3.85 -0.77 -23.19
CA HIS A 65 4.40 -1.40 -22.00
C HIS A 65 4.55 -0.34 -20.93
N GLY A 66 4.07 -0.62 -19.74
CA GLY A 66 4.09 0.35 -18.64
C GLY A 66 4.87 -0.14 -17.44
N LYS A 67 5.64 0.77 -16.83
CA LYS A 67 6.23 0.56 -15.51
C LYS A 67 5.31 1.18 -14.48
N THR A 68 4.73 0.35 -13.63
CA THR A 68 3.75 0.79 -12.62
C THR A 68 4.35 0.73 -11.23
N THR A 69 4.17 1.80 -10.48
CA THR A 69 4.53 1.86 -9.07
C THR A 69 3.28 2.11 -8.22
N VAL A 70 3.26 1.51 -7.05
CA VAL A 70 2.19 1.72 -6.07
C VAL A 70 2.80 1.76 -4.67
N THR A 71 2.32 2.68 -3.85
CA THR A 71 2.78 2.83 -2.46
C THR A 71 1.71 2.28 -1.53
N VAL A 72 2.13 1.42 -0.61
CA VAL A 72 1.25 0.81 0.39
C VAL A 72 1.74 1.23 1.77
N ARG A 73 0.85 1.78 2.58
CA ARG A 73 1.13 2.23 3.93
C ARG A 73 0.41 1.35 4.94
N LEU A 74 1.15 0.81 5.89
CA LEU A 74 0.60 0.12 7.06
C LEU A 74 0.78 1.05 8.25
N ALA A 75 -0.32 1.40 8.93
CA ALA A 75 -0.30 2.38 9.98
C ALA A 75 -0.84 1.82 11.29
N PHE A 76 -0.23 2.29 12.38
CA PHE A 76 -0.58 1.92 13.75
C PHE A 76 -0.77 3.17 14.60
N ASP A 77 -1.67 3.07 15.55
CA ASP A 77 -1.79 4.07 16.63
C ASP A 77 -0.86 3.66 17.77
N CYS A 78 0.17 4.46 17.99
CA CYS A 78 1.20 4.20 19.00
C CYS A 78 1.31 5.33 20.02
N TYR A 79 0.25 6.09 20.22
CA TYR A 79 0.26 7.28 21.07
C TYR A 79 0.83 7.01 22.46
N ASP A 80 0.46 5.88 23.07
CA ASP A 80 0.86 5.55 24.44
C ASP A 80 2.15 4.72 24.51
N ASP A 81 2.78 4.39 23.39
CA ASP A 81 3.85 3.40 23.32
C ASP A 81 5.22 3.99 22.99
N THR A 82 5.47 5.28 23.27
CA THR A 82 6.66 5.93 22.71
C THR A 82 7.80 6.19 23.69
N HIS A 83 7.68 5.80 24.96
CA HIS A 83 8.72 6.05 25.93
C HIS A 83 9.50 4.79 26.32
N TYR A 84 10.75 4.97 26.69
CA TYR A 84 11.63 3.87 27.13
C TYR A 84 11.05 3.23 28.40
N GLY A 85 11.04 1.91 28.42
CA GLY A 85 10.52 1.16 29.57
C GLY A 85 9.03 0.85 29.47
N SER A 86 8.36 1.30 28.41
CA SER A 86 6.99 0.87 28.11
C SER A 86 6.99 -0.56 27.56
N THR A 87 5.82 -1.13 27.31
CA THR A 87 5.65 -2.43 26.65
C THR A 87 6.01 -2.39 25.16
N GLN A 88 6.74 -1.39 24.75
CA GLN A 88 7.06 -1.05 23.37
C GLN A 88 7.84 -2.09 22.60
N GLU A 89 8.78 -2.76 23.27
CA GLU A 89 9.60 -3.77 22.58
C GLU A 89 8.74 -4.88 22.00
N GLN A 90 7.75 -5.33 22.76
CA GLN A 90 6.81 -6.34 22.31
C GLN A 90 5.92 -5.80 21.19
N HIS A 91 5.39 -4.58 21.35
CA HIS A 91 4.55 -3.96 20.33
C HIS A 91 5.32 -3.66 19.06
N ALA A 92 6.58 -3.23 19.18
CA ALA A 92 7.44 -3.01 18.02
C ALA A 92 7.67 -4.30 17.24
N ALA A 93 7.91 -5.41 17.94
CA ALA A 93 8.07 -6.72 17.30
C ALA A 93 6.80 -7.16 16.58
N GLU A 94 5.65 -6.94 17.18
CA GLU A 94 4.35 -7.25 16.56
C GLU A 94 4.10 -6.42 15.30
N ARG A 95 4.42 -5.12 15.35
CA ARG A 95 4.28 -4.23 14.19
C ARG A 95 5.19 -4.66 13.05
N MET A 96 6.44 -4.99 13.36
CA MET A 96 7.39 -5.46 12.35
C MET A 96 6.98 -6.79 11.75
N ALA A 97 6.44 -7.70 12.57
CA ALA A 97 5.93 -8.98 12.10
C ALA A 97 4.76 -8.77 11.12
N LEU A 98 3.86 -7.84 11.45
CA LEU A 98 2.73 -7.52 10.58
C LEU A 98 3.20 -6.88 9.27
N SER A 99 4.20 -6.00 9.33
CA SER A 99 4.81 -5.40 8.15
C SER A 99 5.44 -6.46 7.23
N ARG A 100 6.16 -7.42 7.80
CA ARG A 100 6.74 -8.53 7.03
C ARG A 100 5.65 -9.39 6.39
N ARG A 101 4.58 -9.64 7.12
CA ARG A 101 3.46 -10.44 6.62
C ARG A 101 2.78 -9.74 5.44
N LEU A 102 2.58 -8.43 5.54
CA LEU A 102 2.03 -7.64 4.44
C LEU A 102 2.92 -7.72 3.20
N ASN A 103 4.23 -7.52 3.39
CA ASN A 103 5.16 -7.66 2.28
C ASN A 103 5.14 -9.07 1.70
N GLY A 104 5.02 -10.10 2.54
CA GLY A 104 4.97 -11.49 2.11
C GLY A 104 3.77 -11.82 1.23
N CYS A 105 2.66 -11.11 1.40
CA CYS A 105 1.48 -11.35 0.56
C CYS A 105 1.49 -10.53 -0.74
N LEU A 106 2.38 -9.55 -0.88
CA LEU A 106 2.44 -8.68 -2.05
C LEU A 106 3.67 -8.91 -2.91
N HIS A 107 4.85 -9.02 -2.30
CA HIS A 107 6.08 -9.24 -3.05
C HIS A 107 6.05 -10.61 -3.74
N GLY A 108 6.32 -10.62 -5.03
CA GLY A 108 6.28 -11.84 -5.82
C GLY A 108 4.90 -12.26 -6.29
N TRP A 109 3.87 -11.50 -5.93
CA TRP A 109 2.51 -11.79 -6.38
C TRP A 109 2.27 -11.19 -7.76
N ARG A 110 1.57 -11.93 -8.60
CA ARG A 110 1.25 -11.51 -9.97
C ARG A 110 -0.24 -11.22 -10.08
N PHE A 111 -0.55 -9.98 -10.44
CA PHE A 111 -1.93 -9.57 -10.70
C PHE A 111 -2.36 -9.94 -12.11
N GLU A 112 -3.64 -10.15 -12.28
CA GLU A 112 -4.23 -10.27 -13.60
C GLU A 112 -3.99 -8.97 -14.37
N GLY A 113 -3.51 -9.08 -15.60
CA GLY A 113 -3.16 -7.92 -16.42
C GLY A 113 -1.75 -7.39 -16.24
N CYS A 114 -0.99 -7.92 -15.29
CA CYS A 114 0.42 -7.57 -15.11
C CYS A 114 1.33 -8.55 -15.87
N ALA A 115 2.35 -8.01 -16.52
CA ALA A 115 3.32 -8.81 -17.25
C ALA A 115 4.34 -9.47 -16.33
N THR A 116 4.60 -8.85 -15.16
CA THR A 116 5.56 -9.35 -14.17
C THR A 116 4.94 -9.37 -12.77
N VAL A 117 5.63 -10.01 -11.84
CA VAL A 117 5.22 -10.02 -10.43
C VAL A 117 5.47 -8.66 -9.79
N LEU A 118 4.79 -8.40 -8.70
CA LEU A 118 5.01 -7.21 -7.89
C LEU A 118 6.32 -7.34 -7.11
N VAL A 119 7.17 -6.33 -7.16
CA VAL A 119 8.49 -6.34 -6.52
C VAL A 119 8.62 -5.14 -5.60
N ARG A 120 9.04 -5.38 -4.36
CA ARG A 120 9.33 -4.30 -3.42
C ARG A 120 10.57 -3.53 -3.88
N ARG A 121 10.45 -2.21 -4.00
CA ARG A 121 11.51 -1.33 -4.47
C ARG A 121 12.10 -0.48 -3.36
N ALA A 122 11.27 -0.05 -2.42
CA ALA A 122 11.71 0.81 -1.32
C ALA A 122 10.80 0.58 -0.12
N SER A 123 11.35 0.78 1.06
CA SER A 123 10.56 0.78 2.29
C SER A 123 11.12 1.82 3.25
N ARG A 124 10.22 2.44 4.01
CA ARG A 124 10.59 3.44 5.01
C ARG A 124 9.62 3.38 6.18
N GLN A 125 10.11 3.83 7.31
CA GLN A 125 9.31 3.95 8.53
C GLN A 125 9.39 5.38 9.01
N PHE A 126 8.26 5.93 9.39
CA PHE A 126 8.21 7.28 9.97
C PHE A 126 6.97 7.41 10.84
N SER A 127 6.91 8.52 11.58
CA SER A 127 5.77 8.81 12.45
C SER A 127 5.17 10.14 12.05
N LEU A 128 3.85 10.23 12.16
CA LEU A 128 3.13 11.49 12.06
C LEU A 128 2.76 11.98 13.45
N PRO A 129 2.48 13.29 13.62
CA PRO A 129 2.00 13.84 14.88
C PRO A 129 0.79 13.08 15.41
N GLY A 130 0.71 12.90 16.72
CA GLY A 130 -0.36 12.14 17.35
C GLY A 130 -0.05 10.67 17.58
N GLY A 131 1.21 10.26 17.38
CA GLY A 131 1.63 8.88 17.63
C GLY A 131 1.26 7.88 16.55
N ILE A 132 1.06 8.34 15.32
CA ILE A 132 0.76 7.49 14.18
C ILE A 132 2.07 6.97 13.59
N LYS A 133 2.31 5.66 13.68
CA LYS A 133 3.49 4.99 13.12
C LYS A 133 3.15 4.41 11.75
N ILE A 134 3.97 4.73 10.74
CA ILE A 134 3.74 4.32 9.36
C ILE A 134 4.90 3.47 8.84
N TYR A 135 4.56 2.34 8.25
CA TYR A 135 5.46 1.49 7.47
C TYR A 135 5.04 1.63 6.00
N GLU A 136 5.84 2.36 5.23
CA GLU A 136 5.52 2.66 3.83
C GLU A 136 6.40 1.82 2.92
N THR A 137 5.78 1.15 1.94
CA THR A 137 6.49 0.31 0.98
C THR A 137 6.05 0.66 -0.43
N GLU A 138 7.03 0.83 -1.31
CA GLU A 138 6.80 1.05 -2.73
C GLU A 138 7.04 -0.25 -3.48
N TYR A 139 6.06 -0.63 -4.29
CA TYR A 139 6.12 -1.80 -5.16
C TYR A 139 6.12 -1.38 -6.61
N ALA A 140 6.75 -2.18 -7.46
CA ALA A 140 6.76 -1.98 -8.89
C ALA A 140 6.39 -3.27 -9.63
N THR A 141 5.72 -3.10 -10.75
CA THR A 141 5.40 -4.17 -11.68
C THR A 141 5.36 -3.60 -13.08
N THR A 142 5.20 -4.46 -14.07
CA THR A 142 5.01 -4.02 -15.45
C THR A 142 3.65 -4.49 -15.96
N VAL A 143 3.04 -3.63 -16.75
CA VAL A 143 1.76 -3.90 -17.40
C VAL A 143 1.92 -3.76 -18.90
N ALA A 144 1.06 -4.42 -19.66
CA ALA A 144 1.01 -4.29 -21.11
C ALA A 144 -0.42 -3.92 -21.49
N GLU A 145 -0.56 -3.02 -22.44
CA GLU A 145 -1.86 -2.58 -22.90
C GLU A 145 -1.85 -2.45 -24.43
N GLU A 146 -2.84 -3.05 -25.06
CA GLU A 146 -3.10 -2.85 -26.46
C GLU A 146 -4.20 -1.79 -26.61
N ILE A 147 -3.87 -0.69 -27.24
CA ILE A 147 -4.79 0.43 -27.37
C ILE A 147 -5.77 0.16 -28.49
N GLN A 148 -7.07 0.22 -28.17
CA GLN A 148 -8.14 0.14 -29.15
C GLN A 148 -8.45 1.55 -29.62
N ASN A 149 -8.17 1.83 -30.91
CA ASN A 149 -8.55 3.11 -31.48
C ASN A 149 -10.06 3.16 -31.65
N SER A 150 -10.66 4.27 -31.25
CA SER A 150 -12.11 4.48 -31.38
C SER A 150 -12.55 4.72 -32.82
N GLU A 151 -11.61 4.94 -33.70
CA GLU A 151 -11.89 5.18 -35.12
C GLU A 151 -11.97 3.85 -35.86
N SER A 152 -13.00 3.71 -36.58
CA SER A 152 -13.24 2.54 -37.40
C SER A 152 -13.18 2.88 -38.89
#